data_e33ec10f64c1c1f947cdb7431eca1411
#
_entry.id   e33ec10f64c1c1f947cdb7431eca1411
#
_cell.length_a   1.000
_cell.length_b   1.000
_cell.length_c   1.000
_cell.angle_alpha   90.00
_cell.angle_beta   90.00
_cell.angle_gamma   90.00
#
_symmetry.space_group_name_H-M   'P 1'
#
loop_
_entity.id
_entity.type
_entity.pdbx_description
1 polymer ?
#
loop_
_entity_poly.entity_id
_entity_poly.type
_entity_poly.pdbx_seq_one_letter_code
_entity_poly.pdbx_strand_id
1 'polypeptide(L)'
;MIARIGRIDSDYDSTYGDHGRFQNWGSSIGAEYGRKKTLSRGWSLEPQAQLTYHYLWGDDYTTRNGARVHQNNADSLVGRLGFVLGREFHEDAKNPSRVYLKASVLHDFLGDTTSRISDDLTYTDNDDLGDTWYVVGIGTNIQFADNTQFYFDAERSFHADVDMKYRFNAGIRFEF
;
A
#
# COMPACT_ATOMS: atom_id res chain seq x y z
N MET A 1 -4.45 -3.41 -14.61
CA MET A 1 -3.31 -2.49 -14.73
C MET A 1 -3.72 -1.14 -14.19
N ILE A 2 -2.91 -0.52 -13.35
CA ILE A 2 -3.19 0.77 -12.70
C ILE A 2 -1.95 1.63 -12.86
N ALA A 3 -2.13 2.91 -13.18
CA ALA A 3 -1.08 3.92 -13.18
C ALA A 3 -1.52 5.10 -12.32
N ARG A 4 -0.62 5.68 -11.55
CA ARG A 4 -0.85 6.84 -10.68
C ARG A 4 0.31 7.81 -10.79
N ILE A 5 0.00 9.09 -10.66
CA ILE A 5 0.97 10.17 -10.46
C ILE A 5 0.42 11.10 -9.39
N GLY A 6 1.26 11.59 -8.54
CA GLY A 6 0.84 12.48 -7.46
C GLY A 6 1.99 13.34 -6.95
N ARG A 7 1.63 14.40 -6.25
CA ARG A 7 2.55 15.26 -5.52
C ARG A 7 2.36 15.02 -4.02
N ILE A 8 3.47 14.93 -3.32
CA ILE A 8 3.54 14.76 -1.88
C ILE A 8 4.13 16.03 -1.32
N ASP A 9 3.36 16.74 -0.51
CA ASP A 9 3.82 17.90 0.24
C ASP A 9 4.15 17.44 1.66
N SER A 10 5.38 17.66 2.12
CA SER A 10 5.87 17.25 3.43
C SER A 10 6.33 18.44 4.24
N ASP A 11 5.88 18.48 5.50
CA ASP A 11 6.35 19.44 6.51
C ASP A 11 7.09 18.66 7.59
N TYR A 12 8.22 19.17 8.06
CA TYR A 12 8.91 18.60 9.21
C TYR A 12 9.19 19.67 10.27
N ASP A 13 9.09 19.23 11.51
CA ASP A 13 9.45 20.00 12.70
C ASP A 13 10.50 19.23 13.49
N SER A 14 11.66 19.85 13.68
CA SER A 14 12.74 19.28 14.48
C SER A 14 12.61 19.67 15.95
N THR A 15 13.00 18.79 16.85
CA THR A 15 13.08 19.04 18.30
C THR A 15 13.99 20.24 18.64
N TYR A 16 14.88 20.62 17.73
CA TYR A 16 15.79 21.77 17.88
C TYR A 16 15.22 23.06 17.28
N GLY A 17 13.93 23.10 16.94
CA GLY A 17 13.24 24.29 16.46
C GLY A 17 13.48 24.62 14.99
N ASP A 18 14.05 23.70 14.23
CA ASP A 18 14.12 23.79 12.78
C ASP A 18 12.87 23.20 12.14
N HIS A 19 12.37 23.86 11.11
CA HIS A 19 11.21 23.41 10.34
C HIS A 19 11.43 23.74 8.86
N GLY A 20 10.89 22.91 8.01
CA GLY A 20 10.98 23.06 6.57
C GLY A 20 9.86 22.38 5.83
N ARG A 21 9.77 22.71 4.54
CA ARG A 21 8.83 22.14 3.60
C ARG A 21 9.58 21.66 2.38
N PHE A 22 9.19 20.50 1.90
CA PHE A 22 9.68 20.00 0.62
C PHE A 22 8.54 19.30 -0.14
N GLN A 23 8.71 19.14 -1.44
CA GLN A 23 7.70 18.61 -2.33
C GLN A 23 8.32 17.53 -3.20
N ASN A 24 7.74 16.35 -3.16
CA ASN A 24 8.14 15.26 -4.04
C ASN A 24 7.03 14.93 -5.04
N TRP A 25 7.43 14.56 -6.24
CA TRP A 25 6.54 13.93 -7.18
C TRP A 25 6.73 12.42 -7.10
N GLY A 26 5.62 11.70 -7.14
CA GLY A 26 5.64 10.24 -7.15
C GLY A 26 4.81 9.70 -8.31
N SER A 27 5.27 8.61 -8.90
CA SER A 27 4.50 7.84 -9.86
C SER A 27 4.50 6.36 -9.51
N SER A 28 3.46 5.65 -9.92
CA SER A 28 3.42 4.21 -9.81
C SER A 28 2.70 3.59 -11.00
N ILE A 29 3.18 2.42 -11.39
CA ILE A 29 2.53 1.56 -12.38
C ILE A 29 2.48 0.14 -11.83
N GLY A 30 1.32 -0.51 -11.94
CA GLY A 30 1.15 -1.86 -11.41
C GLY A 30 0.23 -2.71 -12.27
N ALA A 31 0.48 -4.01 -12.22
CA ALA A 31 -0.36 -5.03 -12.80
C ALA A 31 -0.71 -6.05 -11.73
N GLU A 32 -1.95 -6.50 -11.73
CA GLU A 32 -2.45 -7.55 -10.85
C GLU A 32 -3.17 -8.59 -11.68
N TYR A 33 -2.96 -9.84 -11.33
CA TYR A 33 -3.68 -10.98 -11.85
C TYR A 33 -4.24 -11.81 -10.72
N GLY A 34 -5.52 -12.15 -10.81
CA GLY A 34 -6.19 -13.03 -9.89
C GLY A 34 -7.25 -13.84 -10.63
N ARG A 35 -7.47 -15.06 -10.19
CA ARG A 35 -8.53 -15.91 -10.74
C ARG A 35 -9.31 -16.59 -9.63
N LYS A 36 -10.54 -16.14 -9.45
CA LYS A 36 -11.48 -16.77 -8.51
C LYS A 36 -11.86 -18.18 -9.02
N LYS A 37 -11.64 -19.18 -8.18
CA LYS A 37 -12.08 -20.55 -8.37
C LYS A 37 -13.19 -20.84 -7.37
N THR A 38 -14.38 -21.13 -7.87
CA THR A 38 -15.51 -21.56 -7.05
C THR A 38 -15.30 -23.01 -6.62
N LEU A 39 -15.47 -23.25 -5.34
CA LEU A 39 -15.43 -24.55 -4.69
C LEU A 39 -16.85 -24.98 -4.29
N SER A 40 -16.99 -26.14 -3.70
CA SER A 40 -18.32 -26.62 -3.24
C SER A 40 -18.83 -25.82 -2.04
N ARG A 41 -20.14 -25.76 -1.87
CA ARG A 41 -20.85 -25.17 -0.70
C ARG A 41 -20.57 -23.68 -0.50
N GLY A 42 -20.52 -22.91 -1.60
CA GLY A 42 -20.31 -21.46 -1.56
C GLY A 42 -18.89 -21.01 -1.25
N TRP A 43 -17.93 -21.92 -1.13
CA TRP A 43 -16.54 -21.55 -0.95
C TRP A 43 -15.90 -21.11 -2.26
N SER A 44 -14.96 -20.20 -2.17
CA SER A 44 -14.14 -19.76 -3.30
C SER A 44 -12.71 -19.51 -2.85
N LEU A 45 -11.76 -19.82 -3.71
CA LEU A 45 -10.35 -19.52 -3.53
C LEU A 45 -9.87 -18.69 -4.72
N GLU A 46 -9.20 -17.58 -4.44
CA GLU A 46 -8.67 -16.68 -5.46
C GLU A 46 -7.18 -16.44 -5.20
N PRO A 47 -6.27 -17.18 -5.86
CA PRO A 47 -4.87 -16.84 -5.87
C PRO A 47 -4.67 -15.51 -6.61
N GLN A 48 -3.76 -14.68 -6.10
CA GLN A 48 -3.46 -13.36 -6.61
C GLN A 48 -1.95 -13.17 -6.72
N ALA A 49 -1.53 -12.51 -7.80
CA ALA A 49 -0.17 -12.05 -8.01
C ALA A 49 -0.21 -10.60 -8.48
N GLN A 50 0.65 -9.75 -7.93
CA GLN A 50 0.74 -8.34 -8.28
C GLN A 50 2.21 -7.95 -8.36
N LEU A 51 2.51 -7.05 -9.29
CA LEU A 51 3.80 -6.36 -9.38
C LEU A 51 3.52 -4.88 -9.54
N THR A 52 4.15 -4.06 -8.71
CA THR A 52 3.98 -2.60 -8.73
C THR A 52 5.34 -1.93 -8.66
N TYR A 53 5.64 -1.09 -9.62
CA TYR A 53 6.80 -0.22 -9.63
C TYR A 53 6.38 1.17 -9.15
N HIS A 54 7.14 1.71 -8.20
CA HIS A 54 7.01 3.06 -7.68
C HIS A 54 8.27 3.83 -8.00
N TYR A 55 8.12 5.11 -8.33
CA TYR A 55 9.24 6.02 -8.52
C TYR A 55 8.92 7.34 -7.82
N LEU A 56 9.83 7.79 -6.97
CA LEU A 56 9.76 9.04 -6.25
C LEU A 56 10.91 9.93 -6.72
N TRP A 57 10.57 11.10 -7.24
CA TRP A 57 11.56 12.12 -7.55
C TRP A 57 12.02 12.77 -6.25
N GLY A 58 13.32 12.77 -6.03
CA GLY A 58 13.94 13.49 -4.92
C GLY A 58 13.76 15.01 -5.07
N ASP A 59 13.91 15.72 -3.98
CA ASP A 59 13.87 17.16 -3.94
C ASP A 59 15.08 17.68 -3.15
N ASP A 60 15.62 18.82 -3.60
CA ASP A 60 16.71 19.50 -2.93
C ASP A 60 16.14 20.67 -2.15
N TYR A 61 16.36 20.69 -0.86
CA TYR A 61 15.90 21.80 -0.04
C TYR A 61 16.96 22.28 0.94
N THR A 62 16.77 23.51 1.40
CA THR A 62 17.64 24.09 2.43
C THR A 62 16.81 24.29 3.69
N THR A 63 17.31 23.76 4.79
CA THR A 63 16.70 23.96 6.09
C THR A 63 16.81 25.42 6.52
N ARG A 64 16.03 25.86 7.50
CA ARG A 64 16.08 27.21 8.02
C ARG A 64 17.46 27.56 8.63
N ASN A 65 18.14 26.56 9.18
CA ASN A 65 19.49 26.71 9.76
C ASN A 65 20.59 26.75 8.70
N GLY A 66 20.24 26.63 7.40
CA GLY A 66 21.18 26.75 6.29
C GLY A 66 21.76 25.40 5.82
N ALA A 67 21.44 24.28 6.45
CA ALA A 67 21.89 22.99 5.99
C ALA A 67 21.19 22.60 4.65
N ARG A 68 21.97 22.09 3.71
CA ARG A 68 21.46 21.63 2.42
C ARG A 68 21.16 20.14 2.51
N VAL A 69 19.94 19.76 2.17
CA VAL A 69 19.51 18.38 2.09
C VAL A 69 19.31 18.04 0.63
N HIS A 70 20.04 17.05 0.17
CA HIS A 70 19.88 16.47 -1.15
C HIS A 70 19.25 15.10 -1.01
N GLN A 71 18.03 14.95 -1.54
CA GLN A 71 17.33 13.68 -1.60
C GLN A 71 17.51 13.08 -2.99
N ASN A 72 18.07 11.89 -3.05
CA ASN A 72 18.12 11.14 -4.30
C ASN A 72 16.71 10.67 -4.69
N ASN A 73 16.56 10.37 -5.97
CA ASN A 73 15.38 9.65 -6.41
C ASN A 73 15.33 8.28 -5.72
N ALA A 74 14.13 7.80 -5.42
CA ALA A 74 13.90 6.49 -4.87
C ALA A 74 12.99 5.68 -5.78
N ASP A 75 13.31 4.43 -5.96
CA ASP A 75 12.48 3.49 -6.68
C ASP A 75 12.26 2.21 -5.87
N SER A 76 11.11 1.60 -6.10
CA SER A 76 10.64 0.43 -5.37
C SER A 76 9.89 -0.48 -6.35
N LEU A 77 10.18 -1.76 -6.32
CA LEU A 77 9.51 -2.77 -7.12
C LEU A 77 8.90 -3.82 -6.18
N VAL A 78 7.64 -3.63 -5.83
CA VAL A 78 6.93 -4.52 -4.92
C VAL A 78 6.24 -5.63 -5.67
N GLY A 79 6.66 -6.87 -5.37
CA GLY A 79 5.93 -8.08 -5.74
C GLY A 79 5.01 -8.53 -4.61
N ARG A 80 3.79 -8.95 -4.93
CA ARG A 80 2.84 -9.53 -3.99
C ARG A 80 2.33 -10.86 -4.51
N LEU A 81 2.38 -11.88 -3.66
CA LEU A 81 1.71 -13.14 -3.88
C LEU A 81 0.75 -13.39 -2.72
N GLY A 82 -0.46 -13.79 -3.03
CA GLY A 82 -1.46 -14.00 -1.99
C GLY A 82 -2.65 -14.81 -2.45
N PHE A 83 -3.60 -14.94 -1.55
CA PHE A 83 -4.88 -15.57 -1.85
C PHE A 83 -6.01 -14.94 -1.04
N VAL A 84 -7.22 -15.07 -1.56
CA VAL A 84 -8.47 -14.76 -0.88
C VAL A 84 -9.31 -16.03 -0.80
N LEU A 85 -9.58 -16.48 0.43
CA LEU A 85 -10.50 -17.57 0.72
C LEU A 85 -11.83 -16.95 1.16
N GLY A 86 -12.88 -17.15 0.37
CA GLY A 86 -14.19 -16.57 0.64
C GLY A 86 -15.26 -17.62 0.75
N ARG A 87 -16.33 -17.27 1.46
CA ARG A 87 -17.58 -18.03 1.48
C ARG A 87 -18.75 -17.11 1.12
N GLU A 88 -19.52 -17.52 0.16
CA GLU A 88 -20.74 -16.85 -0.29
C GLU A 88 -21.95 -17.41 0.42
N PHE A 89 -22.89 -16.52 0.73
CA PHE A 89 -24.18 -16.84 1.34
C PHE A 89 -25.25 -16.29 0.42
N HIS A 90 -26.39 -16.96 0.35
CA HIS A 90 -27.49 -16.63 -0.56
C HIS A 90 -26.99 -16.65 -2.02
N GLU A 91 -26.42 -17.79 -2.43
CA GLU A 91 -25.81 -18.00 -3.74
C GLU A 91 -26.79 -17.74 -4.90
N ASP A 92 -28.10 -17.91 -4.65
CA ASP A 92 -29.18 -17.67 -5.63
C ASP A 92 -29.51 -16.17 -5.80
N ALA A 93 -28.98 -15.30 -4.95
CA ALA A 93 -29.19 -13.87 -5.07
C ALA A 93 -28.37 -13.28 -6.22
N LYS A 94 -28.88 -12.22 -6.86
CA LYS A 94 -28.18 -11.47 -7.92
C LYS A 94 -26.75 -11.05 -7.50
N ASN A 95 -26.62 -10.64 -6.25
CA ASN A 95 -25.36 -10.28 -5.62
C ASN A 95 -25.24 -10.99 -4.26
N PRO A 96 -24.59 -12.15 -4.16
CA PRO A 96 -24.49 -12.88 -2.91
C PRO A 96 -23.67 -12.13 -1.86
N SER A 97 -24.07 -12.25 -0.60
CA SER A 97 -23.24 -11.78 0.51
C SER A 97 -22.02 -12.68 0.66
N ARG A 98 -20.86 -12.11 1.00
CA ARG A 98 -19.59 -12.84 1.09
C ARG A 98 -18.82 -12.41 2.34
N VAL A 99 -18.25 -13.38 3.04
CA VAL A 99 -17.15 -13.15 3.99
C VAL A 99 -15.88 -13.76 3.41
N TYR A 100 -14.72 -13.17 3.72
CA TYR A 100 -13.45 -13.67 3.20
C TYR A 100 -12.29 -13.39 4.13
N LEU A 101 -11.30 -14.27 4.03
CA LEU A 101 -9.98 -14.13 4.61
C LEU A 101 -8.99 -13.91 3.47
N LYS A 102 -8.01 -13.03 3.67
CA LYS A 102 -6.91 -12.82 2.73
C LYS A 102 -5.57 -12.92 3.44
N ALA A 103 -4.59 -13.46 2.74
CA ALA A 103 -3.21 -13.49 3.18
C ALA A 103 -2.30 -13.28 1.99
N SER A 104 -1.24 -12.49 2.19
CA SER A 104 -0.26 -12.15 1.16
C SER A 104 1.13 -12.03 1.75
N VAL A 105 2.13 -12.41 0.97
CA VAL A 105 3.53 -12.06 1.16
C VAL A 105 3.89 -10.99 0.14
N LEU A 106 4.61 -9.98 0.59
CA LEU A 106 5.11 -8.89 -0.23
C LEU A 106 6.63 -8.82 -0.08
N HIS A 107 7.30 -8.45 -1.16
CA HIS A 107 8.73 -8.23 -1.17
C HIS A 107 9.05 -7.04 -2.06
N ASP A 108 9.87 -6.12 -1.55
CA ASP A 108 10.43 -5.03 -2.34
C ASP A 108 11.80 -5.46 -2.89
N PHE A 109 11.94 -5.45 -4.20
CA PHE A 109 13.15 -5.87 -4.90
C PHE A 109 14.15 -4.73 -5.13
N LEU A 110 13.76 -3.46 -4.92
CA LEU A 110 14.55 -2.27 -5.24
C LEU A 110 14.54 -1.22 -4.12
N GLY A 111 14.18 -1.57 -2.90
CA GLY A 111 13.92 -0.67 -1.79
C GLY A 111 15.11 0.13 -1.24
N ASP A 112 16.17 0.38 -2.01
CA ASP A 112 17.34 1.15 -1.59
C ASP A 112 17.08 2.65 -1.71
N THR A 113 17.29 3.40 -0.63
CA THR A 113 17.18 4.85 -0.61
C THR A 113 18.42 5.48 0.03
N THR A 114 18.94 6.52 -0.59
CA THR A 114 20.09 7.25 -0.08
C THR A 114 19.75 8.73 0.08
N SER A 115 19.92 9.26 1.27
CA SER A 115 19.81 10.69 1.57
C SER A 115 21.15 11.27 2.01
N ARG A 116 21.47 12.45 1.53
CA ARG A 116 22.71 13.17 1.90
C ARG A 116 22.38 14.52 2.51
N ILE A 117 22.85 14.75 3.72
CA ILE A 117 22.74 16.02 4.42
C ILE A 117 24.13 16.64 4.49
N SER A 118 24.28 17.87 4.02
CA SER A 118 25.53 18.64 4.06
C SER A 118 25.33 19.95 4.81
N ASP A 119 26.09 20.07 5.90
CA ASP A 119 26.35 21.29 6.63
C ASP A 119 27.89 21.41 6.77
N ASP A 120 28.45 21.80 7.89
CA ASP A 120 29.89 21.73 8.19
C ASP A 120 30.48 20.33 8.09
N LEU A 121 29.63 19.32 8.28
CA LEU A 121 29.93 17.89 8.08
C LEU A 121 28.93 17.28 7.10
N THR A 122 29.40 16.40 6.23
CA THR A 122 28.51 15.64 5.32
C THR A 122 28.13 14.32 5.99
N TYR A 123 26.85 14.11 6.18
CA TYR A 123 26.26 12.85 6.64
C TYR A 123 25.51 12.20 5.48
N THR A 124 25.76 10.92 5.27
CA THR A 124 25.04 10.11 4.27
C THR A 124 24.29 9.01 5.02
N ASP A 125 22.99 8.97 4.84
CA ASP A 125 22.13 7.93 5.35
C ASP A 125 21.72 7.02 4.21
N ASN A 126 21.90 5.72 4.41
CA ASN A 126 21.51 4.68 3.45
C ASN A 126 20.51 3.78 4.16
N ASP A 127 19.28 3.83 3.71
CA ASP A 127 18.23 2.93 4.16
C ASP A 127 18.03 1.81 3.15
N ASP A 128 18.24 0.56 3.59
CA ASP A 128 17.88 -0.64 2.85
C ASP A 128 16.44 -1.01 3.24
N LEU A 129 15.50 -0.64 2.41
CA LEU A 129 14.07 -0.94 2.56
C LEU A 129 13.64 -2.20 1.79
N GLY A 130 14.60 -2.96 1.27
CA GLY A 130 14.40 -4.21 0.54
C GLY A 130 13.91 -5.34 1.45
N ASP A 131 12.71 -5.24 1.97
CA ASP A 131 12.20 -6.15 2.98
C ASP A 131 11.06 -7.05 2.47
N THR A 132 10.84 -8.11 3.24
CA THR A 132 9.72 -9.05 3.04
C THR A 132 8.75 -8.92 4.19
N TRP A 133 7.51 -8.57 3.89
CA TRP A 133 6.46 -8.47 4.89
C TRP A 133 5.22 -9.28 4.53
N TYR A 134 4.37 -9.48 5.51
CA TYR A 134 3.17 -10.28 5.40
C TYR A 134 1.95 -9.42 5.71
N VAL A 135 0.86 -9.64 4.97
CA VAL A 135 -0.42 -8.99 5.22
C VAL A 135 -1.48 -10.05 5.37
N VAL A 136 -2.23 -9.98 6.47
CA VAL A 136 -3.44 -10.77 6.66
C VAL A 136 -4.63 -9.85 6.84
N GLY A 137 -5.79 -10.29 6.40
CA GLY A 137 -7.01 -9.49 6.52
C GLY A 137 -8.26 -10.32 6.46
N ILE A 138 -9.32 -9.75 7.00
CA ILE A 138 -10.67 -10.28 6.87
C ILE A 138 -11.56 -9.20 6.26
N GLY A 139 -12.59 -9.62 5.55
CA GLY A 139 -13.56 -8.68 5.02
C GLY A 139 -14.90 -9.32 4.75
N THR A 140 -15.86 -8.45 4.47
CA THR A 140 -17.21 -8.86 4.13
C THR A 140 -17.83 -7.92 3.10
N ASN A 141 -18.67 -8.50 2.25
CA ASN A 141 -19.59 -7.79 1.39
C ASN A 141 -21.00 -8.29 1.76
N ILE A 142 -21.84 -7.41 2.23
CA ILE A 142 -23.19 -7.75 2.66
C ILE A 142 -24.19 -7.06 1.74
N GLN A 143 -25.03 -7.85 1.08
CA GLN A 143 -26.13 -7.34 0.28
C GLN A 143 -27.31 -7.01 1.20
N PHE A 144 -27.73 -5.73 1.24
CA PHE A 144 -28.86 -5.28 2.00
C PHE A 144 -30.14 -5.22 1.18
N ALA A 145 -30.02 -4.84 -0.09
CA ALA A 145 -31.09 -4.75 -1.04
C ALA A 145 -30.58 -5.11 -2.43
N ASP A 146 -31.47 -5.29 -3.41
CA ASP A 146 -31.08 -5.72 -4.76
C ASP A 146 -30.03 -4.82 -5.43
N ASN A 147 -29.95 -3.57 -4.99
CA ASN A 147 -29.04 -2.54 -5.54
C ASN A 147 -28.10 -1.94 -4.51
N THR A 148 -28.05 -2.45 -3.27
CA THR A 148 -27.26 -1.83 -2.19
C THR A 148 -26.39 -2.86 -1.49
N GLN A 149 -25.09 -2.65 -1.50
CA GLN A 149 -24.11 -3.50 -0.87
C GLN A 149 -23.23 -2.70 0.08
N PHE A 150 -23.05 -3.20 1.28
CA PHE A 150 -22.04 -2.73 2.25
C PHE A 150 -20.80 -3.59 2.13
N TYR A 151 -19.61 -2.96 2.22
CA TYR A 151 -18.35 -3.68 2.34
C TYR A 151 -17.54 -3.19 3.54
N PHE A 152 -16.81 -4.11 4.12
CA PHE A 152 -15.86 -3.83 5.20
C PHE A 152 -14.63 -4.71 5.04
N ASP A 153 -13.46 -4.13 5.29
CA ASP A 153 -12.17 -4.77 5.29
C ASP A 153 -11.36 -4.36 6.51
N ALA A 154 -10.67 -5.31 7.12
CA ALA A 154 -9.66 -5.06 8.15
C ALA A 154 -8.40 -5.84 7.80
N GLU A 155 -7.25 -5.17 7.82
CA GLU A 155 -5.95 -5.75 7.50
C GLU A 155 -4.92 -5.40 8.56
N ARG A 156 -3.92 -6.27 8.69
CA ARG A 156 -2.73 -6.06 9.52
C ARG A 156 -1.49 -6.53 8.76
N SER A 157 -0.40 -5.74 8.84
CA SER A 157 0.91 -6.14 8.35
C SER A 157 1.81 -6.64 9.49
N PHE A 158 2.81 -7.43 9.12
CA PHE A 158 3.82 -8.00 10.00
C PHE A 158 5.17 -7.97 9.29
N HIS A 159 6.24 -7.72 10.02
CA HIS A 159 7.61 -7.66 9.50
C HIS A 159 7.86 -6.55 8.46
N ALA A 160 7.10 -5.46 8.50
CA ALA A 160 7.39 -4.30 7.68
C ALA A 160 8.22 -3.30 8.48
N ASP A 161 9.21 -2.65 7.88
CA ASP A 161 9.98 -1.57 8.51
C ASP A 161 9.07 -0.42 8.94
N VAL A 162 8.02 -0.15 8.16
CA VAL A 162 6.93 0.75 8.54
C VAL A 162 5.73 -0.09 8.98
N ASP A 163 5.60 -0.29 10.27
CA ASP A 163 4.59 -1.15 10.88
C ASP A 163 3.18 -0.54 10.76
N MET A 164 2.45 -0.89 9.71
CA MET A 164 1.03 -0.57 9.60
C MET A 164 0.21 -1.54 10.45
N LYS A 165 0.04 -1.20 11.73
CA LYS A 165 -0.61 -2.10 12.70
C LYS A 165 -2.00 -2.53 12.27
N TYR A 166 -2.81 -1.61 11.72
CA TYR A 166 -4.18 -1.89 11.26
C TYR A 166 -4.57 -0.95 10.14
N ARG A 167 -5.25 -1.48 9.14
CA ARG A 167 -5.94 -0.73 8.10
C ARG A 167 -7.40 -1.17 8.04
N PHE A 168 -8.30 -0.20 8.09
CA PHE A 168 -9.74 -0.43 7.96
C PHE A 168 -10.26 0.28 6.73
N ASN A 169 -11.15 -0.39 6.02
CA ASN A 169 -11.81 0.14 4.85
C ASN A 169 -13.29 -0.24 4.89
N ALA A 170 -14.18 0.72 4.72
CA ALA A 170 -15.62 0.47 4.71
C ALA A 170 -16.33 1.40 3.74
N GLY A 171 -17.41 0.94 3.15
CA GLY A 171 -18.23 1.76 2.27
C GLY A 171 -19.51 1.08 1.84
N ILE A 172 -20.30 1.85 1.09
CA ILE A 172 -21.56 1.41 0.53
C ILE A 172 -21.48 1.57 -0.99
N ARG A 173 -21.92 0.55 -1.70
CA ARG A 173 -22.04 0.56 -3.17
C ARG A 173 -23.53 0.55 -3.53
N PHE A 174 -23.91 1.46 -4.41
CA PHE A 174 -25.23 1.51 -5.03
C PHE A 174 -25.12 1.18 -6.52
N GLU A 175 -25.98 0.29 -7.01
CA GLU A 175 -26.16 -0.01 -8.43
C GLU A 175 -27.44 0.69 -8.90
N PHE A 176 -27.38 1.40 -10.04
CA PHE A 176 -28.49 2.13 -10.64
C PHE A 176 -29.03 1.40 -11.86
#